data_44137a49a01af529fa2cd3d290d98c40
#
_entry.id   44137a49a01af529fa2cd3d290d98c40
#
_cell.length_a   1.000
_cell.length_b   1.000
_cell.length_c   1.000
_cell.angle_alpha   90.00
_cell.angle_beta   90.00
_cell.angle_gamma   90.00
#
_symmetry.space_group_name_H-M   'P 1'
#
loop_
_entity.id
_entity.type
_entity.pdbx_description
1 polymer ?
#
loop_
_entity_poly.entity_id
_entity_poly.type
_entity_poly.pdbx_seq_one_letter_code
_entity_poly.pdbx_strand_id
1 'polypeptide(L)'
;MYKTSRPMMTPLFYDHLQDVNTYQISDQYMFGRDMMVCPVTVKNALSRPVYFPGGDWLDFWTGERISGRQYKSFLTPIEIMPIFLRRGAIIPRQEAMQYVDERPNTNISLLIYPSEHSVYEMYEDDGKTLDYQKGIYAITKMESRLAQNEWILNITTPKGDYKPVSHYYSVSVYLDKKPKLVTVAGKFVDGWKYDEKLRLLTFDAGEGDMEVVVKM
;
A
#
# COMPACT_ATOMS: atom_id res chain seq x y z
N MET A 1 -12.70 -9.18 0.98
CA MET A 1 -12.97 -10.61 1.19
C MET A 1 -14.43 -10.99 0.93
N TYR A 2 -15.41 -10.41 1.60
CA TYR A 2 -16.82 -10.77 1.48
C TYR A 2 -17.34 -10.83 0.02
N LYS A 3 -17.05 -9.81 -0.80
CA LYS A 3 -17.50 -9.76 -2.21
C LYS A 3 -16.75 -10.68 -3.18
N THR A 4 -15.52 -11.04 -2.89
CA THR A 4 -14.63 -11.73 -3.84
C THR A 4 -14.22 -13.11 -3.38
N SER A 5 -14.54 -13.49 -2.14
CA SER A 5 -14.09 -14.72 -1.48
C SER A 5 -12.56 -14.92 -1.52
N ARG A 6 -11.80 -13.87 -1.87
CA ARG A 6 -10.34 -13.93 -1.88
C ARG A 6 -9.82 -13.97 -0.44
N PRO A 7 -8.98 -14.95 -0.05
CA PRO A 7 -8.31 -14.95 1.24
C PRO A 7 -7.43 -13.71 1.41
N MET A 8 -7.25 -13.25 2.64
CA MET A 8 -6.37 -12.13 2.95
C MET A 8 -4.89 -12.49 2.72
N MET A 9 -4.51 -13.73 3.03
CA MET A 9 -3.20 -14.28 2.72
C MET A 9 -3.34 -15.34 1.62
N THR A 10 -2.55 -15.21 0.55
CA THR A 10 -2.54 -16.14 -0.57
C THR A 10 -1.12 -16.57 -0.92
N PRO A 11 -0.89 -17.84 -1.32
CA PRO A 11 0.41 -18.25 -1.84
C PRO A 11 0.71 -17.51 -3.14
N LEU A 12 2.00 -17.37 -3.49
CA LEU A 12 2.43 -16.59 -4.66
C LEU A 12 1.80 -17.06 -5.96
N PHE A 13 1.62 -18.37 -6.14
CA PHE A 13 1.03 -18.92 -7.36
C PHE A 13 -0.42 -18.47 -7.60
N TYR A 14 -1.14 -18.05 -6.56
CA TYR A 14 -2.55 -17.60 -6.68
C TYR A 14 -2.70 -16.41 -7.65
N ASP A 15 -1.73 -15.50 -7.64
CA ASP A 15 -1.71 -14.33 -8.54
C ASP A 15 -0.75 -14.50 -9.73
N HIS A 16 0.08 -15.56 -9.71
CA HIS A 16 1.16 -15.77 -10.68
C HIS A 16 1.13 -17.17 -11.30
N LEU A 17 -0.07 -17.61 -11.76
CA LEU A 17 -0.32 -18.96 -12.29
C LEU A 17 0.59 -19.35 -13.46
N GLN A 18 1.13 -18.40 -14.20
CA GLN A 18 2.04 -18.67 -15.32
C GLN A 18 3.52 -18.74 -14.91
N ASP A 19 3.81 -18.48 -13.64
CA ASP A 19 5.18 -18.51 -13.11
C ASP A 19 5.39 -19.79 -12.28
N VAL A 20 5.94 -20.81 -12.95
CA VAL A 20 6.15 -22.14 -12.34
C VAL A 20 7.03 -22.11 -11.08
N ASN A 21 7.93 -21.13 -10.96
CA ASN A 21 8.78 -21.00 -9.78
C ASN A 21 7.97 -20.71 -8.51
N THR A 22 6.78 -20.12 -8.64
CA THR A 22 5.94 -19.79 -7.48
C THR A 22 5.27 -20.99 -6.83
N TYR A 23 5.15 -22.12 -7.55
CA TYR A 23 4.44 -23.31 -7.07
C TYR A 23 5.15 -24.03 -5.92
N GLN A 24 6.48 -23.92 -5.86
CA GLN A 24 7.29 -24.60 -4.82
C GLN A 24 7.63 -23.67 -3.65
N ILE A 25 7.18 -22.42 -3.67
CA ILE A 25 7.47 -21.45 -2.62
C ILE A 25 6.42 -21.55 -1.52
N SER A 26 6.81 -22.01 -0.35
CA SER A 26 5.94 -22.17 0.83
C SER A 26 6.22 -21.18 1.96
N ASP A 27 7.29 -20.37 1.83
CA ASP A 27 7.77 -19.44 2.85
C ASP A 27 7.64 -17.97 2.45
N GLN A 28 6.84 -17.69 1.40
CA GLN A 28 6.47 -16.35 0.94
C GLN A 28 4.98 -16.34 0.60
N TYR A 29 4.30 -15.25 0.92
CA TYR A 29 2.88 -15.10 0.62
C TYR A 29 2.52 -13.65 0.30
N MET A 30 1.41 -13.47 -0.41
CA MET A 30 0.80 -12.16 -0.59
C MET A 30 -0.15 -11.86 0.58
N PHE A 31 0.01 -10.71 1.20
CA PHE A 31 -0.94 -10.13 2.14
C PHE A 31 -1.75 -9.07 1.40
N GLY A 32 -3.02 -9.36 1.16
CA GLY A 32 -3.81 -8.61 0.19
C GLY A 32 -3.31 -8.85 -1.25
N ARG A 33 -3.34 -7.81 -2.07
CA ARG A 33 -2.90 -7.87 -3.49
C ARG A 33 -1.51 -7.31 -3.71
N ASP A 34 -1.06 -6.45 -2.82
CA ASP A 34 0.02 -5.51 -3.11
C ASP A 34 1.23 -5.64 -2.19
N MET A 35 1.13 -6.49 -1.16
CA MET A 35 2.21 -6.71 -0.19
C MET A 35 2.65 -8.17 -0.21
N MET A 36 3.93 -8.42 -0.51
CA MET A 36 4.56 -9.73 -0.36
C MET A 36 5.30 -9.77 0.97
N VAL A 37 4.99 -10.78 1.77
CA VAL A 37 5.59 -11.00 3.09
C VAL A 37 6.44 -12.26 3.05
N CYS A 38 7.65 -12.16 3.58
CA CYS A 38 8.66 -13.21 3.51
C CYS A 38 9.21 -13.54 4.90
N PRO A 39 8.50 -14.33 5.73
CA PRO A 39 8.93 -14.67 7.08
C PRO A 39 10.28 -15.39 7.11
N VAL A 40 11.06 -15.14 8.15
CA VAL A 40 12.30 -15.87 8.41
C VAL A 40 11.98 -17.12 9.23
N THR A 41 11.97 -18.28 8.57
CA THR A 41 11.51 -19.54 9.16
C THR A 41 12.66 -20.41 9.69
N VAL A 42 13.91 -20.03 9.40
CA VAL A 42 15.09 -20.78 9.85
C VAL A 42 15.71 -20.08 11.07
N LYS A 43 15.90 -20.87 12.14
CA LYS A 43 16.51 -20.36 13.38
C LYS A 43 17.91 -19.81 13.13
N ASN A 44 18.18 -18.61 13.65
CA ASN A 44 19.47 -17.90 13.52
C ASN A 44 19.88 -17.58 12.07
N ALA A 45 18.94 -17.56 11.12
CA ALA A 45 19.25 -17.13 9.76
C ALA A 45 19.60 -15.62 9.74
N LEU A 46 20.79 -15.30 9.23
CA LEU A 46 21.26 -13.91 9.04
C LEU A 46 20.84 -13.34 7.68
N SER A 47 20.40 -14.20 6.78
CA SER A 47 19.86 -13.82 5.46
C SER A 47 18.89 -14.88 4.96
N ARG A 48 18.05 -14.48 4.00
CA ARG A 48 17.18 -15.42 3.29
C ARG A 48 17.07 -15.07 1.81
N PRO A 49 16.99 -16.06 0.91
CA PRO A 49 16.63 -15.82 -0.47
C PRO A 49 15.14 -15.50 -0.57
N VAL A 50 14.79 -14.58 -1.45
CA VAL A 50 13.40 -14.23 -1.80
C VAL A 50 13.25 -14.33 -3.30
N TYR A 51 12.23 -15.03 -3.76
CA TYR A 51 11.81 -15.04 -5.16
C TYR A 51 10.85 -13.88 -5.43
N PHE A 52 11.12 -13.13 -6.47
CA PHE A 52 10.24 -12.07 -6.97
C PHE A 52 9.52 -12.55 -8.22
N PRO A 53 8.20 -12.77 -8.17
CA PRO A 53 7.41 -12.99 -9.38
C PRO A 53 7.47 -11.82 -10.34
N GLY A 54 7.03 -12.02 -11.59
CA GLY A 54 7.08 -10.96 -12.60
C GLY A 54 6.41 -9.66 -12.17
N GLY A 55 6.97 -8.53 -12.63
CA GLY A 55 6.59 -7.17 -12.25
C GLY A 55 7.71 -6.44 -11.51
N ASP A 56 7.40 -5.24 -11.02
CA ASP A 56 8.34 -4.43 -10.24
C ASP A 56 7.93 -4.41 -8.78
N TRP A 57 8.91 -4.51 -7.91
CA TRP A 57 8.76 -4.59 -6.46
C TRP A 57 9.56 -3.48 -5.77
N LEU A 58 9.16 -3.14 -4.58
CA LEU A 58 9.82 -2.16 -3.73
C LEU A 58 10.03 -2.78 -2.35
N ASP A 59 11.25 -2.74 -1.86
CA ASP A 59 11.55 -3.10 -0.48
C ASP A 59 10.91 -2.08 0.48
N PHE A 60 10.06 -2.58 1.37
CA PHE A 60 9.29 -1.75 2.30
C PHE A 60 10.19 -0.95 3.25
N TRP A 61 11.35 -1.50 3.63
CA TRP A 61 12.24 -0.91 4.62
C TRP A 61 13.23 0.07 4.02
N THR A 62 13.75 -0.26 2.84
CA THR A 62 14.85 0.49 2.21
C THR A 62 14.42 1.35 1.03
N GLY A 63 13.22 1.13 0.48
CA GLY A 63 12.77 1.77 -0.76
C GLY A 63 13.51 1.27 -2.02
N GLU A 64 14.31 0.20 -1.90
CA GLU A 64 15.01 -0.37 -3.06
C GLU A 64 14.01 -0.93 -4.07
N ARG A 65 14.21 -0.62 -5.35
CA ARG A 65 13.42 -1.14 -6.46
C ARG A 65 14.02 -2.43 -6.98
N ILE A 66 13.20 -3.44 -7.18
CA ILE A 66 13.59 -4.79 -7.54
C ILE A 66 12.74 -5.25 -8.71
N SER A 67 13.38 -5.64 -9.81
CA SER A 67 12.68 -6.26 -10.94
C SER A 67 12.32 -7.71 -10.60
N GLY A 68 11.19 -8.18 -11.11
CA GLY A 68 10.76 -9.56 -10.89
C GLY A 68 11.50 -10.60 -11.72
N ARG A 69 11.03 -11.86 -11.63
CA ARG A 69 11.57 -13.09 -12.24
C ARG A 69 13.00 -13.41 -11.80
N GLN A 70 13.31 -13.19 -10.53
CA GLN A 70 14.63 -13.46 -9.98
C GLN A 70 14.59 -13.80 -8.49
N TYR A 71 15.65 -14.44 -8.03
CA TYR A 71 15.96 -14.58 -6.61
C TYR A 71 16.94 -13.49 -6.19
N LYS A 72 16.72 -12.94 -5.00
CA LYS A 72 17.64 -12.02 -4.33
C LYS A 72 17.72 -12.36 -2.85
N SER A 73 18.93 -12.32 -2.26
CA SER A 73 19.13 -12.55 -0.84
C SER A 73 19.06 -11.23 -0.07
N PHE A 74 18.41 -11.27 1.10
CA PHE A 74 18.27 -10.14 2.00
C PHE A 74 18.85 -10.49 3.37
N LEU A 75 19.52 -9.52 3.99
CA LEU A 75 19.88 -9.62 5.39
C LEU A 75 18.62 -9.58 6.26
N THR A 76 18.59 -10.43 7.27
CA THR A 76 17.43 -10.61 8.15
C THR A 76 17.84 -10.52 9.61
N PRO A 77 18.27 -9.34 10.09
CA PRO A 77 18.41 -9.13 11.53
C PRO A 77 17.06 -9.32 12.19
N ILE A 78 17.03 -9.61 13.48
CA ILE A 78 15.81 -10.02 14.21
C ILE A 78 14.66 -8.99 14.10
N GLU A 79 15.02 -7.73 13.92
CA GLU A 79 14.07 -6.61 13.80
C GLU A 79 13.44 -6.47 12.41
N ILE A 80 13.99 -7.17 11.39
CA ILE A 80 13.60 -7.00 9.98
C ILE A 80 13.00 -8.30 9.43
N MET A 81 11.72 -8.29 9.19
CA MET A 81 11.05 -9.27 8.33
C MET A 81 10.98 -8.68 6.91
N PRO A 82 11.54 -9.34 5.88
CA PRO A 82 11.45 -8.82 4.52
C PRO A 82 10.01 -8.70 4.04
N ILE A 83 9.64 -7.50 3.61
CA ILE A 83 8.32 -7.14 3.08
C ILE A 83 8.55 -6.33 1.81
N PHE A 84 7.77 -6.60 0.79
CA PHE A 84 7.88 -5.93 -0.50
C PHE A 84 6.53 -5.47 -1.01
N LEU A 85 6.50 -4.28 -1.60
CA LEU A 85 5.31 -3.74 -2.24
C LEU A 85 5.38 -3.98 -3.74
N ARG A 86 4.27 -4.42 -4.31
CA ARG A 86 4.12 -4.54 -5.76
C ARG A 86 3.91 -3.15 -6.36
N ARG A 87 4.43 -2.91 -7.56
CA ARG A 87 4.15 -1.67 -8.30
C ARG A 87 2.65 -1.51 -8.53
N GLY A 88 2.13 -0.33 -8.21
CA GLY A 88 0.70 -0.02 -8.17
C GLY A 88 0.10 -0.08 -6.76
N ALA A 89 0.89 -0.45 -5.74
CA ALA A 89 0.41 -0.53 -4.36
C ALA A 89 -0.09 0.80 -3.83
N ILE A 90 -1.26 0.77 -3.19
CA ILE A 90 -1.79 1.83 -2.32
C ILE A 90 -2.07 1.16 -0.99
N ILE A 91 -1.28 1.46 0.04
CA ILE A 91 -1.35 0.82 1.35
C ILE A 91 -1.79 1.84 2.40
N PRO A 92 -3.06 1.87 2.77
CA PRO A 92 -3.52 2.63 3.93
C PRO A 92 -2.96 2.01 5.21
N ARG A 93 -2.44 2.85 6.09
CA ARG A 93 -1.90 2.48 7.39
C ARG A 93 -2.54 3.36 8.44
N GLN A 94 -2.79 2.80 9.60
CA GLN A 94 -3.21 3.51 10.80
C GLN A 94 -2.07 3.56 11.82
N GLU A 95 -2.20 4.41 12.81
CA GLU A 95 -1.30 4.43 13.94
C GLU A 95 -1.35 3.11 14.72
N ALA A 96 -0.21 2.71 15.29
CA ALA A 96 -0.15 1.51 16.11
C ALA A 96 -1.05 1.64 17.35
N MET A 97 -1.84 0.60 17.61
CA MET A 97 -2.75 0.49 18.75
C MET A 97 -2.47 -0.81 19.49
N GLN A 98 -2.73 -0.84 20.81
CA GLN A 98 -2.58 -2.06 21.62
C GLN A 98 -3.69 -3.08 21.32
N TYR A 99 -4.88 -2.59 20.99
CA TYR A 99 -6.04 -3.40 20.61
C TYR A 99 -6.93 -2.62 19.64
N VAL A 100 -7.78 -3.34 18.90
CA VAL A 100 -8.74 -2.74 17.95
C VAL A 100 -9.71 -1.84 18.71
N ASP A 101 -10.04 -0.68 18.15
CA ASP A 101 -10.91 0.35 18.73
C ASP A 101 -10.36 0.99 20.03
N GLU A 102 -9.06 0.91 20.33
CA GLU A 102 -8.46 1.67 21.44
C GLU A 102 -8.75 3.16 21.31
N ARG A 103 -8.77 3.68 20.08
CA ARG A 103 -9.12 5.06 19.74
C ARG A 103 -9.69 5.11 18.31
N PRO A 104 -10.47 6.16 17.99
CA PRO A 104 -10.94 6.36 16.62
C PRO A 104 -9.78 6.44 15.64
N ASN A 105 -9.88 5.74 14.52
CA ASN A 105 -8.88 5.78 13.45
C ASN A 105 -9.10 7.02 12.58
N THR A 106 -8.70 8.20 13.07
CA THR A 106 -8.87 9.47 12.36
C THR A 106 -7.72 9.80 11.42
N ASN A 107 -6.54 9.18 11.61
CA ASN A 107 -5.34 9.44 10.81
C ASN A 107 -5.00 8.22 9.94
N ILE A 108 -5.09 8.39 8.63
CA ILE A 108 -4.69 7.38 7.64
C ILE A 108 -3.41 7.85 6.94
N SER A 109 -2.34 7.09 7.05
CA SER A 109 -1.15 7.33 6.26
C SER A 109 -1.12 6.40 5.04
N LEU A 110 -1.06 6.99 3.84
CA LEU A 110 -0.99 6.25 2.59
C LEU A 110 0.46 6.04 2.19
N LEU A 111 0.87 4.78 1.99
CA LEU A 111 2.13 4.45 1.35
C LEU A 111 1.86 3.97 -0.07
N ILE A 112 2.42 4.68 -1.06
CA ILE A 112 2.08 4.47 -2.47
C ILE A 112 3.35 4.16 -3.27
N TYR A 113 3.35 3.03 -3.99
CA TYR A 113 4.30 2.74 -5.05
C TYR A 113 3.57 2.76 -6.39
N PRO A 114 3.56 3.91 -7.10
CA PRO A 114 2.62 4.13 -8.19
C PRO A 114 2.97 3.33 -9.45
N SER A 115 1.92 2.98 -10.21
CA SER A 115 1.98 2.52 -11.59
C SER A 115 1.26 3.51 -12.51
N GLU A 116 1.15 3.22 -13.81
CA GLU A 116 0.38 4.05 -14.74
C GLU A 116 -1.05 4.27 -14.25
N HIS A 117 -1.67 3.24 -13.68
CA HIS A 117 -2.99 3.34 -13.06
C HIS A 117 -3.17 2.26 -11.99
N SER A 118 -3.67 2.65 -10.83
CA SER A 118 -4.05 1.73 -9.76
C SER A 118 -5.25 2.27 -8.97
N VAL A 119 -6.01 1.34 -8.39
CA VAL A 119 -7.21 1.64 -7.59
C VAL A 119 -7.18 0.80 -6.34
N TYR A 120 -7.49 1.43 -5.23
CA TYR A 120 -7.74 0.80 -3.95
C TYR A 120 -9.11 1.22 -3.42
N GLU A 121 -9.87 0.27 -2.90
CA GLU A 121 -11.14 0.50 -2.23
C GLU A 121 -11.00 0.18 -0.74
N MET A 122 -10.98 1.23 0.09
CA MET A 122 -10.99 1.10 1.53
C MET A 122 -12.42 0.85 1.99
N TYR A 123 -12.62 -0.32 2.59
CA TYR A 123 -13.90 -0.76 3.13
C TYR A 123 -13.97 -0.45 4.62
N GLU A 124 -15.13 0.05 5.08
CA GLU A 124 -15.39 0.34 6.48
C GLU A 124 -16.83 -0.02 6.84
N ASP A 125 -16.99 -0.62 8.01
CA ASP A 125 -18.26 -0.89 8.68
C ASP A 125 -18.11 -0.71 10.19
N ASP A 126 -19.06 -1.14 11.00
CA ASP A 126 -18.98 -1.01 12.46
C ASP A 126 -18.06 -2.06 13.12
N GLY A 127 -17.57 -3.04 12.37
CA GLY A 127 -16.70 -4.12 12.86
C GLY A 127 -17.32 -5.04 13.93
N LYS A 128 -18.61 -4.93 14.21
CA LYS A 128 -19.29 -5.58 15.34
C LYS A 128 -20.54 -6.36 14.95
N THR A 129 -21.36 -5.78 14.06
CA THR A 129 -22.65 -6.38 13.67
C THR A 129 -22.57 -7.06 12.31
N LEU A 130 -23.66 -7.74 11.91
CA LEU A 130 -23.80 -8.31 10.57
C LEU A 130 -24.53 -7.35 9.60
N ASP A 131 -24.63 -6.09 9.94
CA ASP A 131 -25.38 -5.10 9.15
C ASP A 131 -24.73 -4.84 7.78
N TYR A 132 -23.43 -5.12 7.63
CA TYR A 132 -22.77 -5.14 6.32
C TYR A 132 -23.46 -6.07 5.30
N GLN A 133 -24.11 -7.16 5.76
CA GLN A 133 -24.89 -8.06 4.89
C GLN A 133 -26.15 -7.39 4.35
N LYS A 134 -26.64 -6.35 5.02
CA LYS A 134 -27.78 -5.52 4.60
C LYS A 134 -27.31 -4.31 3.77
N GLY A 135 -26.02 -4.20 3.47
CA GLY A 135 -25.43 -3.09 2.72
C GLY A 135 -24.96 -1.91 3.58
N ILE A 136 -25.00 -2.02 4.92
CA ILE A 136 -24.52 -0.96 5.82
C ILE A 136 -23.00 -1.05 5.97
N TYR A 137 -22.31 -0.50 5.00
CA TYR A 137 -20.87 -0.31 4.94
C TYR A 137 -20.55 0.93 4.09
N ALA A 138 -19.31 1.38 4.11
CA ALA A 138 -18.83 2.46 3.28
C ALA A 138 -17.59 2.03 2.47
N ILE A 139 -17.41 2.61 1.29
CA ILE A 139 -16.23 2.44 0.43
C ILE A 139 -15.66 3.81 0.11
N THR A 140 -14.41 4.02 0.52
CA THR A 140 -13.59 5.14 0.05
C THR A 140 -12.71 4.66 -1.09
N LYS A 141 -12.92 5.20 -2.30
CA LYS A 141 -12.10 4.87 -3.45
C LYS A 141 -10.87 5.77 -3.51
N MET A 142 -9.71 5.18 -3.68
CA MET A 142 -8.44 5.83 -3.93
C MET A 142 -7.94 5.43 -5.31
N GLU A 143 -7.65 6.40 -6.17
CA GLU A 143 -7.20 6.15 -7.53
C GLU A 143 -5.90 6.90 -7.78
N SER A 144 -4.84 6.18 -8.13
CA SER A 144 -3.51 6.72 -8.39
C SER A 144 -3.17 6.56 -9.87
N ARG A 145 -2.67 7.63 -10.49
CA ARG A 145 -2.21 7.67 -11.89
C ARG A 145 -0.84 8.30 -11.99
N LEU A 146 0.10 7.60 -12.62
CA LEU A 146 1.43 8.11 -12.90
C LEU A 146 1.61 8.28 -14.41
N ALA A 147 1.81 9.51 -14.84
CA ALA A 147 2.24 9.88 -16.18
C ALA A 147 3.71 10.31 -16.18
N GLN A 148 4.26 10.64 -17.34
CA GLN A 148 5.69 10.93 -17.51
C GLN A 148 6.23 12.04 -16.60
N ASN A 149 5.46 13.09 -16.34
CA ASN A 149 5.85 14.27 -15.54
C ASN A 149 4.81 14.65 -14.49
N GLU A 150 3.85 13.79 -14.22
CA GLU A 150 2.76 14.08 -13.30
C GLU A 150 2.30 12.81 -12.59
N TRP A 151 2.01 12.94 -11.29
CA TRP A 151 1.32 11.93 -10.53
C TRP A 151 0.06 12.53 -9.92
N ILE A 152 -1.05 11.80 -10.02
CA ILE A 152 -2.36 12.23 -9.52
C ILE A 152 -2.88 11.16 -8.57
N LEU A 153 -3.41 11.58 -7.41
CA LEU A 153 -4.17 10.75 -6.49
C LEU A 153 -5.54 11.38 -6.26
N ASN A 154 -6.57 10.61 -6.52
CA ASN A 154 -7.95 10.98 -6.18
C ASN A 154 -8.43 10.14 -5.00
N ILE A 155 -8.92 10.78 -3.95
CA ILE A 155 -9.58 10.17 -2.81
C ILE A 155 -11.04 10.65 -2.83
N THR A 156 -11.99 9.71 -2.84
CA THR A 156 -13.42 10.07 -2.87
C THR A 156 -14.01 10.11 -1.46
N THR A 157 -15.09 10.86 -1.27
CA THR A 157 -15.93 10.68 -0.08
C THR A 157 -16.39 9.23 0.04
N PRO A 158 -16.51 8.70 1.29
CA PRO A 158 -17.06 7.37 1.53
C PRO A 158 -18.47 7.23 0.94
N LYS A 159 -18.70 6.17 0.16
CA LYS A 159 -20.01 5.85 -0.42
C LYS A 159 -20.60 4.64 0.26
N GLY A 160 -21.86 4.73 0.70
CA GLY A 160 -22.61 3.68 1.37
C GLY A 160 -23.41 4.21 2.55
N ASP A 161 -24.13 3.32 3.24
CA ASP A 161 -25.05 3.67 4.32
C ASP A 161 -24.37 3.78 5.69
N TYR A 162 -23.17 3.24 5.83
CA TYR A 162 -22.33 3.45 7.01
C TYR A 162 -21.66 4.83 6.97
N LYS A 163 -21.55 5.46 8.13
CA LYS A 163 -20.89 6.76 8.30
C LYS A 163 -19.59 6.57 9.10
N PRO A 164 -18.45 6.36 8.42
CA PRO A 164 -17.17 6.29 9.12
C PRO A 164 -16.79 7.63 9.75
N VAL A 165 -15.82 7.59 10.68
CA VAL A 165 -15.19 8.83 11.16
C VAL A 165 -14.49 9.54 9.99
N SER A 166 -14.43 10.88 10.08
CA SER A 166 -13.63 11.63 9.09
C SER A 166 -12.15 11.26 9.22
N HIS A 167 -11.50 11.03 8.08
CA HIS A 167 -10.08 10.68 8.02
C HIS A 167 -9.25 11.86 7.55
N TYR A 168 -8.16 12.12 8.27
CA TYR A 168 -7.06 12.96 7.84
C TYR A 168 -6.01 12.10 7.13
N TYR A 169 -5.61 12.48 5.93
CA TYR A 169 -4.68 11.73 5.11
C TYR A 169 -3.29 12.36 5.09
N SER A 170 -2.27 11.58 5.43
CA SER A 170 -0.88 11.87 5.09
C SER A 170 -0.41 10.95 3.97
N VAL A 171 0.39 11.45 3.05
CA VAL A 171 0.79 10.71 1.84
C VAL A 171 2.30 10.54 1.81
N SER A 172 2.73 9.31 1.55
CA SER A 172 4.11 8.93 1.24
C SER A 172 4.11 8.22 -0.11
N VAL A 173 4.69 8.83 -1.13
CA VAL A 173 4.69 8.26 -2.49
C VAL A 173 6.08 8.20 -3.08
N TYR A 174 6.44 7.04 -3.66
CA TYR A 174 7.71 6.82 -4.32
C TYR A 174 7.67 7.35 -5.75
N LEU A 175 8.43 8.41 -6.03
CA LEU A 175 8.53 9.06 -7.34
C LEU A 175 9.98 9.10 -7.80
N ASP A 176 10.24 8.72 -9.06
CA ASP A 176 11.60 8.70 -9.59
C ASP A 176 12.22 10.08 -9.83
N LYS A 177 11.36 11.10 -9.95
CA LYS A 177 11.76 12.47 -10.16
C LYS A 177 11.37 13.33 -8.97
N LYS A 178 12.24 14.29 -8.63
CA LYS A 178 11.94 15.28 -7.58
C LYS A 178 10.76 16.15 -7.99
N PRO A 179 9.75 16.32 -7.14
CA PRO A 179 8.64 17.21 -7.40
C PRO A 179 9.06 18.67 -7.55
N LYS A 180 8.39 19.36 -8.45
CA LYS A 180 8.45 20.83 -8.57
C LYS A 180 7.28 21.50 -7.87
N LEU A 181 6.15 20.79 -7.84
CA LEU A 181 4.90 21.33 -7.34
C LEU A 181 4.04 20.22 -6.77
N VAL A 182 3.43 20.48 -5.61
CA VAL A 182 2.40 19.64 -5.00
C VAL A 182 1.17 20.49 -4.74
N THR A 183 0.02 20.03 -5.20
CA THR A 183 -1.27 20.67 -4.93
C THR A 183 -2.27 19.64 -4.38
N VAL A 184 -3.14 20.10 -3.48
CA VAL A 184 -4.26 19.33 -2.93
C VAL A 184 -5.52 20.18 -3.10
N ALA A 185 -6.54 19.63 -3.74
CA ALA A 185 -7.78 20.35 -4.08
C ALA A 185 -7.49 21.73 -4.76
N GLY A 186 -6.50 21.76 -5.66
CA GLY A 186 -6.08 22.94 -6.40
C GLY A 186 -5.26 23.95 -5.59
N LYS A 187 -5.02 23.74 -4.29
CA LYS A 187 -4.20 24.63 -3.43
C LYS A 187 -2.77 24.11 -3.33
N PHE A 188 -1.79 25.02 -3.33
CA PHE A 188 -0.41 24.65 -3.10
C PHE A 188 -0.21 24.10 -1.70
N VAL A 189 0.58 23.03 -1.60
CA VAL A 189 0.99 22.44 -0.33
C VAL A 189 2.39 22.95 -0.02
N ASP A 190 2.52 23.70 1.07
CA ASP A 190 3.82 24.06 1.63
C ASP A 190 4.28 22.96 2.60
N GLY A 191 5.59 22.78 2.72
CA GLY A 191 6.15 21.86 3.71
C GLY A 191 6.22 20.39 3.28
N TRP A 192 5.96 20.05 2.01
CA TRP A 192 6.27 18.70 1.52
C TRP A 192 7.79 18.44 1.56
N LYS A 193 8.16 17.18 1.75
CA LYS A 193 9.56 16.74 1.81
C LYS A 193 9.81 15.67 0.76
N TYR A 194 10.96 15.73 0.12
CA TYR A 194 11.41 14.70 -0.82
C TYR A 194 12.77 14.16 -0.39
N ASP A 195 12.80 12.89 -0.02
CA ASP A 195 14.04 12.17 0.23
C ASP A 195 14.61 11.69 -1.10
N GLU A 196 15.74 12.27 -1.52
CA GLU A 196 16.39 11.94 -2.81
C GLU A 196 16.98 10.52 -2.82
N LYS A 197 17.39 9.98 -1.67
CA LYS A 197 17.94 8.62 -1.55
C LYS A 197 16.85 7.56 -1.69
N LEU A 198 15.75 7.74 -0.98
CA LEU A 198 14.59 6.85 -1.04
C LEU A 198 13.72 7.14 -2.26
N ARG A 199 13.84 8.32 -2.88
CA ARG A 199 12.91 8.86 -3.90
C ARG A 199 11.48 8.89 -3.38
N LEU A 200 11.31 9.35 -2.14
CA LEU A 200 10.05 9.36 -1.40
C LEU A 200 9.59 10.79 -1.15
N LEU A 201 8.45 11.14 -1.70
CA LEU A 201 7.73 12.38 -1.39
C LEU A 201 6.78 12.13 -0.22
N THR A 202 6.80 13.03 0.78
CA THR A 202 5.88 13.01 1.92
C THR A 202 5.22 14.37 2.11
N PHE A 203 3.92 14.37 2.38
CA PHE A 203 3.14 15.58 2.67
C PHE A 203 1.81 15.23 3.35
N ASP A 204 1.19 16.23 3.96
CA ASP A 204 -0.15 16.13 4.51
C ASP A 204 -1.17 16.58 3.46
N ALA A 205 -2.15 15.71 3.20
CA ALA A 205 -3.18 15.98 2.20
C ALA A 205 -4.47 16.56 2.83
N GLY A 206 -4.69 16.40 4.13
CA GLY A 206 -5.89 16.92 4.80
C GLY A 206 -7.04 15.93 4.86
N GLU A 207 -8.27 16.44 4.99
CA GLU A 207 -9.48 15.65 5.19
C GLU A 207 -10.41 15.69 3.97
N GLY A 208 -11.26 14.67 3.85
CA GLY A 208 -12.35 14.62 2.90
C GLY A 208 -11.95 14.11 1.52
N ASP A 209 -12.79 14.40 0.52
CA ASP A 209 -12.52 14.12 -0.87
C ASP A 209 -11.53 15.13 -1.46
N MET A 210 -10.60 14.65 -2.22
CA MET A 210 -9.56 15.49 -2.78
C MET A 210 -8.91 14.91 -4.02
N GLU A 211 -8.43 15.82 -4.86
CA GLU A 211 -7.45 15.53 -5.89
C GLU A 211 -6.09 16.09 -5.47
N VAL A 212 -5.10 15.21 -5.46
CA VAL A 212 -3.68 15.57 -5.29
C VAL A 212 -3.02 15.54 -6.65
N VAL A 213 -2.30 16.60 -7.01
CA VAL A 213 -1.50 16.66 -8.24
C VAL A 213 -0.06 17.00 -7.89
N VAL A 214 0.87 16.17 -8.35
CA VAL A 214 2.30 16.36 -8.20
C VAL A 214 2.93 16.50 -9.58
N LYS A 215 3.52 17.65 -9.88
CA LYS A 215 4.29 17.89 -11.12
C LYS A 215 5.78 17.70 -10.87
N MET A 216 6.42 16.98 -11.76
CA MET A 216 7.84 16.62 -11.70
C MET A 216 8.68 17.39 -12.72
#